data_da904a82dac21dee98265098c6c159c2
#
_entry.id   da904a82dac21dee98265098c6c159c2
#
_cell.length_a   1.000
_cell.length_b   1.000
_cell.length_c   1.000
_cell.angle_alpha   90.00
_cell.angle_beta   90.00
_cell.angle_gamma   90.00
#
_symmetry.space_group_name_H-M   'P 1'
#
loop_
_entity.id
_entity.type
_entity.pdbx_description
1 polymer ?
#
loop_
_entity_poly.entity_id
_entity_poly.type
_entity_poly.pdbx_seq_one_letter_code
_entity_poly.pdbx_strand_id
1 'polypeptide(L)'
;NDYALRMNRGNVLLSQCEFKKNAGHVYLGANMHTLKSVNSGYKSKLKVDNHSTSAKVEVITGKKYFFEPIPKNVKTNIDVHPRPVSDRVLKADLARATGFNNDRPVKDVSADLQSALDAVKAAGGGTLYLPAGRYLVNNPIKVPSGVELRGSWDVQHHTQSGGTAIFTNYDGGNAGESGPSLIQLEAHAGIR
;
A
#
# COMPACT_ATOMS: atom_id res chain seq x y z
N ASN A 1 -16.81 -33.93 13.29
CA ASN A 1 -16.18 -33.83 11.96
C ASN A 1 -15.02 -32.86 12.07
N ASP A 2 -13.83 -33.41 12.10
CA ASP A 2 -12.60 -32.64 12.38
C ASP A 2 -11.95 -32.24 11.06
N TYR A 3 -12.29 -31.04 10.60
CA TYR A 3 -11.58 -30.38 9.50
C TYR A 3 -10.39 -29.58 10.06
N ALA A 4 -9.29 -29.59 9.34
CA ALA A 4 -8.16 -28.73 9.68
C ALA A 4 -8.49 -27.24 9.48
N LEU A 5 -9.33 -26.96 8.48
CA LEU A 5 -9.76 -25.60 8.15
C LEU A 5 -11.26 -25.60 7.83
N ARG A 6 -11.99 -24.66 8.40
CA ARG A 6 -13.41 -24.45 8.13
C ARG A 6 -13.65 -23.00 7.71
N MET A 7 -14.14 -22.81 6.49
CA MET A 7 -14.38 -21.52 5.88
C MET A 7 -15.84 -21.42 5.42
N ASN A 8 -16.54 -20.37 5.80
CA ASN A 8 -17.96 -20.24 5.50
C ASN A 8 -18.26 -19.29 4.35
N ARG A 9 -17.35 -18.32 4.04
CA ARG A 9 -17.52 -17.34 2.97
C ARG A 9 -16.18 -16.76 2.50
N GLY A 10 -16.17 -16.27 1.27
CA GLY A 10 -15.05 -15.52 0.68
C GLY A 10 -14.10 -16.39 -0.16
N ASN A 11 -12.85 -15.99 -0.22
CA ASN A 11 -11.79 -16.65 -0.97
C ASN A 11 -10.69 -17.14 -0.03
N VAL A 12 -10.10 -18.28 -0.31
CA VAL A 12 -8.98 -18.80 0.48
C VAL A 12 -7.82 -19.22 -0.40
N LEU A 13 -6.62 -18.83 -0.01
CA LEU A 13 -5.36 -19.29 -0.56
C LEU A 13 -4.60 -20.06 0.51
N LEU A 14 -4.32 -21.31 0.22
CA LEU A 14 -3.42 -22.16 0.99
C LEU A 14 -2.06 -22.16 0.28
N SER A 15 -1.05 -21.61 0.91
CA SER A 15 0.29 -21.61 0.35
C SER A 15 1.26 -22.31 1.28
N GLN A 16 1.93 -23.34 0.79
CA GLN A 16 2.93 -24.11 1.53
C GLN A 16 2.42 -24.70 2.86
N CYS A 17 1.13 -25.05 2.91
CA CYS A 17 0.52 -25.68 4.09
C CYS A 17 0.81 -27.18 4.10
N GLU A 18 0.91 -27.77 5.29
CA GLU A 18 1.07 -29.22 5.46
C GLU A 18 -0.08 -29.81 6.27
N PHE A 19 -0.76 -30.81 5.70
CA PHE A 19 -1.90 -31.48 6.30
C PHE A 19 -1.53 -32.94 6.67
N LYS A 20 -1.25 -33.19 7.94
CA LYS A 20 -0.64 -34.47 8.39
C LYS A 20 -1.62 -35.58 8.71
N LYS A 21 -2.77 -35.32 9.32
CA LYS A 21 -3.59 -36.37 9.94
C LYS A 21 -5.12 -36.16 9.91
N ASN A 22 -5.70 -35.32 9.09
CA ASN A 22 -7.11 -35.01 9.20
C ASN A 22 -7.97 -35.89 8.30
N ALA A 23 -9.13 -36.33 8.76
CA ALA A 23 -10.13 -37.04 7.97
C ALA A 23 -10.64 -36.19 6.80
N GLY A 24 -10.87 -34.88 7.07
CA GLY A 24 -11.09 -33.83 6.08
C GLY A 24 -10.05 -32.74 6.24
N HIS A 25 -9.60 -32.14 5.15
CA HIS A 25 -8.65 -31.04 5.24
C HIS A 25 -9.36 -29.70 5.32
N VAL A 26 -10.29 -29.45 4.40
CA VAL A 26 -10.95 -28.16 4.26
C VAL A 26 -12.46 -28.35 4.13
N TYR A 27 -13.22 -27.63 4.91
CA TYR A 27 -14.66 -27.46 4.75
C TYR A 27 -14.92 -26.08 4.12
N LEU A 28 -15.70 -26.06 3.03
CA LEU A 28 -16.15 -24.85 2.34
C LEU A 28 -17.66 -24.71 2.51
N GLY A 29 -18.09 -23.64 3.19
CA GLY A 29 -19.51 -23.32 3.37
C GLY A 29 -20.13 -22.71 2.10
N ALA A 30 -21.44 -22.50 2.14
CA ALA A 30 -22.26 -22.13 0.98
C ALA A 30 -21.81 -20.82 0.26
N ASN A 31 -21.22 -19.89 0.99
CA ASN A 31 -20.84 -18.57 0.45
C ASN A 31 -19.34 -18.45 0.10
N MET A 32 -18.70 -19.58 -0.14
CA MET A 32 -17.32 -19.59 -0.63
C MET A 32 -17.28 -19.36 -2.14
N HIS A 33 -16.26 -18.62 -2.60
CA HIS A 33 -16.04 -18.32 -4.02
C HIS A 33 -14.85 -19.07 -4.61
N THR A 34 -13.73 -19.11 -3.87
CA THR A 34 -12.55 -19.83 -4.34
C THR A 34 -11.79 -20.51 -3.21
N LEU A 35 -11.22 -21.68 -3.53
CA LEU A 35 -10.12 -22.29 -2.78
C LEU A 35 -8.98 -22.52 -3.75
N LYS A 36 -7.86 -21.87 -3.52
CA LYS A 36 -6.63 -22.11 -4.26
C LYS A 36 -5.58 -22.68 -3.32
N SER A 37 -5.01 -23.83 -3.66
CA SER A 37 -3.93 -24.43 -2.89
C SER A 37 -2.67 -24.52 -3.74
N VAL A 38 -1.58 -23.93 -3.24
CA VAL A 38 -0.31 -23.83 -3.94
C VAL A 38 0.79 -24.48 -3.11
N ASN A 39 1.48 -25.45 -3.69
CA ASN A 39 2.62 -26.14 -3.09
C ASN A 39 2.38 -26.61 -1.65
N SER A 40 1.16 -27.06 -1.37
CA SER A 40 0.80 -27.60 -0.06
C SER A 40 0.91 -29.13 -0.05
N GLY A 41 1.34 -29.68 1.08
CA GLY A 41 1.56 -31.11 1.26
C GLY A 41 0.32 -31.82 1.84
N TYR A 42 -0.04 -32.95 1.24
CA TYR A 42 -1.11 -33.84 1.70
C TYR A 42 -0.61 -35.29 1.68
N LYS A 43 -1.14 -36.13 2.54
CA LYS A 43 -0.75 -37.56 2.55
C LYS A 43 -1.06 -38.26 1.21
N SER A 44 -2.12 -37.84 0.51
CA SER A 44 -2.49 -38.38 -0.81
C SER A 44 -2.98 -37.25 -1.72
N LYS A 45 -4.10 -36.64 -1.39
CA LYS A 45 -4.72 -35.52 -2.11
C LYS A 45 -5.41 -34.56 -1.13
N LEU A 46 -5.64 -33.34 -1.55
CA LEU A 46 -6.45 -32.38 -0.78
C LEU A 46 -7.88 -32.92 -0.66
N LYS A 47 -8.35 -33.07 0.58
CA LYS A 47 -9.72 -33.47 0.88
C LYS A 47 -10.54 -32.21 1.16
N VAL A 48 -11.44 -31.89 0.25
CA VAL A 48 -12.33 -30.73 0.36
C VAL A 48 -13.77 -31.22 0.47
N ASP A 49 -14.44 -30.81 1.53
CA ASP A 49 -15.88 -30.94 1.68
C ASP A 49 -16.51 -29.60 1.25
N ASN A 50 -17.02 -29.56 0.03
CA ASN A 50 -17.48 -28.34 -0.61
C ASN A 50 -19.02 -28.25 -0.61
N HIS A 51 -19.56 -27.35 0.20
CA HIS A 51 -20.98 -27.04 0.27
C HIS A 51 -21.36 -25.76 -0.53
N SER A 52 -20.40 -25.17 -1.24
CA SER A 52 -20.69 -24.04 -2.13
C SER A 52 -21.03 -24.53 -3.54
N THR A 53 -22.05 -23.91 -4.13
CA THR A 53 -22.41 -24.15 -5.53
C THR A 53 -21.54 -23.37 -6.52
N SER A 54 -20.80 -22.36 -6.04
CA SER A 54 -20.00 -21.45 -6.86
C SER A 54 -18.50 -21.55 -6.64
N ALA A 55 -18.06 -22.26 -5.59
CA ALA A 55 -16.63 -22.30 -5.27
C ALA A 55 -15.80 -23.05 -6.33
N LYS A 56 -14.81 -22.37 -6.87
CA LYS A 56 -13.76 -22.95 -7.70
C LYS A 56 -12.65 -23.49 -6.81
N VAL A 57 -12.33 -24.76 -6.94
CA VAL A 57 -11.23 -25.41 -6.21
C VAL A 57 -10.09 -25.68 -7.18
N GLU A 58 -8.93 -25.09 -6.91
CA GLU A 58 -7.72 -25.25 -7.71
C GLU A 58 -6.57 -25.74 -6.83
N VAL A 59 -5.91 -26.83 -7.22
CA VAL A 59 -4.74 -27.36 -6.54
C VAL A 59 -3.55 -27.33 -7.48
N ILE A 60 -2.55 -26.56 -7.11
CA ILE A 60 -1.30 -26.40 -7.87
C ILE A 60 -0.18 -27.07 -7.08
N THR A 61 0.41 -28.11 -7.65
CA THR A 61 1.53 -28.84 -7.07
C THR A 61 2.73 -28.80 -8.00
N GLY A 62 3.92 -28.58 -7.47
CA GLY A 62 5.17 -28.64 -8.20
C GLY A 62 6.01 -27.37 -8.12
N LYS A 63 7.32 -27.54 -8.21
CA LYS A 63 8.31 -26.46 -8.08
C LYS A 63 8.28 -25.41 -9.22
N LYS A 64 7.44 -25.60 -10.24
CA LYS A 64 7.45 -24.78 -11.48
C LYS A 64 6.52 -23.56 -11.46
N TYR A 65 5.67 -23.38 -10.45
CA TYR A 65 4.61 -22.36 -10.51
C TYR A 65 4.60 -21.44 -9.29
N PHE A 66 5.73 -20.82 -8.97
CA PHE A 66 5.69 -19.67 -8.06
C PHE A 66 5.13 -18.43 -8.74
N PHE A 67 5.38 -18.27 -10.03
CA PHE A 67 4.84 -17.20 -10.88
C PHE A 67 4.77 -17.73 -12.30
N GLU A 68 3.72 -17.41 -13.03
CA GLU A 68 3.80 -17.51 -14.49
C GLU A 68 4.99 -16.69 -14.94
N PRO A 69 5.91 -17.25 -15.74
CA PRO A 69 6.99 -16.45 -16.28
C PRO A 69 6.38 -15.28 -17.02
N ILE A 70 6.79 -14.07 -16.68
CA ILE A 70 6.38 -12.86 -17.42
C ILE A 70 6.65 -13.15 -18.89
N PRO A 71 5.64 -13.13 -19.79
CA PRO A 71 5.86 -13.40 -21.19
C PRO A 71 6.97 -12.48 -21.70
N LYS A 72 7.97 -13.04 -22.36
CA LYS A 72 9.13 -12.30 -22.86
C LYS A 72 8.79 -11.08 -23.73
N ASN A 73 7.53 -10.99 -24.17
CA ASN A 73 7.02 -9.95 -25.08
C ASN A 73 6.08 -8.95 -24.40
N VAL A 74 5.90 -9.00 -23.08
CA VAL A 74 5.20 -7.93 -22.38
C VAL A 74 6.11 -6.73 -22.38
N LYS A 75 5.95 -5.92 -23.41
CA LYS A 75 6.40 -4.52 -23.35
C LYS A 75 5.49 -3.85 -22.35
N THR A 76 5.93 -3.73 -21.12
CA THR A 76 5.30 -2.84 -20.18
C THR A 76 5.54 -1.43 -20.71
N ASN A 77 4.49 -0.81 -21.27
CA ASN A 77 4.48 0.64 -21.52
C ASN A 77 4.34 1.43 -20.22
N ILE A 78 4.65 0.80 -19.09
CA ILE A 78 4.79 1.50 -17.84
C ILE A 78 6.15 2.16 -17.93
N ASP A 79 6.12 3.45 -18.18
CA ASP A 79 7.29 4.30 -18.04
C ASP A 79 7.59 4.34 -16.53
N VAL A 80 8.39 3.38 -16.10
CA VAL A 80 8.81 3.29 -14.71
C VAL A 80 9.90 4.33 -14.51
N HIS A 81 9.49 5.56 -14.26
CA HIS A 81 10.35 6.53 -13.62
C HIS A 81 10.10 6.44 -12.09
N PRO A 82 10.64 5.41 -11.42
CA PRO A 82 10.39 5.20 -9.99
C PRO A 82 11.16 6.17 -9.12
N ARG A 83 11.89 7.09 -9.71
CA ARG A 83 12.81 7.98 -9.02
C ARG A 83 12.70 9.39 -9.57
N PRO A 84 12.94 10.39 -8.72
CA PRO A 84 13.10 11.75 -9.18
C PRO A 84 14.20 11.81 -10.25
N VAL A 85 14.07 12.71 -11.19
CA VAL A 85 15.04 12.87 -12.30
C VAL A 85 16.45 13.28 -11.84
N SER A 86 16.62 13.59 -10.57
CA SER A 86 17.89 13.96 -9.93
C SER A 86 18.02 13.28 -8.58
N ASP A 87 19.23 12.85 -8.23
CA ASP A 87 19.56 12.28 -6.91
C ASP A 87 19.65 13.36 -5.81
N ARG A 88 19.43 14.61 -6.15
CA ARG A 88 19.43 15.71 -5.19
C ARG A 88 18.36 15.52 -4.14
N VAL A 89 18.73 15.67 -2.88
CA VAL A 89 17.80 15.68 -1.75
C VAL A 89 17.90 17.03 -1.05
N LEU A 90 16.80 17.79 -1.05
CA LEU A 90 16.65 19.00 -0.27
C LEU A 90 15.86 18.67 1.01
N LYS A 91 16.44 18.95 2.17
CA LYS A 91 15.75 18.81 3.44
C LYS A 91 14.89 20.05 3.67
N ALA A 92 13.60 19.85 3.87
CA ALA A 92 12.70 20.94 4.20
C ALA A 92 12.97 21.48 5.62
N ASP A 93 13.00 22.80 5.76
CA ASP A 93 13.03 23.49 7.05
C ASP A 93 11.67 24.18 7.27
N LEU A 94 10.69 23.38 7.66
CA LEU A 94 9.31 23.83 7.87
C LEU A 94 8.94 23.70 9.34
N ALA A 95 8.05 24.58 9.78
CA ALA A 95 7.46 24.50 11.11
C ALA A 95 6.73 23.16 11.28
N ARG A 96 7.00 22.46 12.37
CA ARG A 96 6.39 21.18 12.68
C ARG A 96 6.31 20.93 14.19
N ALA A 97 5.36 20.12 14.59
CA ALA A 97 5.29 19.59 15.95
C ALA A 97 6.16 18.31 16.05
N THR A 98 6.97 18.21 17.08
CA THR A 98 7.91 17.08 17.29
C THR A 98 7.68 16.35 18.59
N GLY A 99 6.80 16.84 19.47
CA GLY A 99 6.44 16.20 20.74
C GLY A 99 5.57 14.96 20.59
N PHE A 100 5.42 14.20 21.67
CA PHE A 100 4.61 12.98 21.67
C PHE A 100 3.12 13.28 21.94
N ASN A 101 2.27 12.43 21.40
CA ASN A 101 0.84 12.21 21.64
C ASN A 101 -0.13 13.37 21.39
N ASN A 102 0.01 14.53 21.96
CA ASN A 102 -0.96 15.63 21.86
C ASN A 102 -0.39 16.91 21.24
N ASP A 103 0.88 16.87 20.87
CA ASP A 103 1.52 18.02 20.23
C ASP A 103 1.04 18.09 18.77
N ARG A 104 0.06 18.96 18.54
CA ARG A 104 -0.50 19.20 17.20
C ARG A 104 0.20 20.36 16.53
N PRO A 105 0.47 20.27 15.22
CA PRO A 105 1.00 21.41 14.49
C PRO A 105 -0.06 22.52 14.46
N VAL A 106 0.37 23.75 14.76
CA VAL A 106 -0.52 24.93 14.80
C VAL A 106 -0.31 25.86 13.63
N LYS A 107 0.87 25.85 13.03
CA LYS A 107 1.20 26.67 11.86
C LYS A 107 0.88 25.92 10.58
N ASP A 108 0.02 26.44 9.73
CA ASP A 108 -0.18 25.97 8.38
C ASP A 108 1.07 26.23 7.54
N VAL A 109 1.64 25.16 6.99
CA VAL A 109 2.85 25.19 6.16
C VAL A 109 2.59 24.94 4.69
N SER A 110 1.34 24.98 4.25
CA SER A 110 0.97 24.67 2.85
C SER A 110 1.76 25.51 1.84
N ALA A 111 1.82 26.83 2.05
CA ALA A 111 2.54 27.73 1.15
C ALA A 111 4.06 27.51 1.20
N ASP A 112 4.61 27.32 2.41
CA ASP A 112 6.04 27.07 2.60
C ASP A 112 6.43 25.72 1.95
N LEU A 113 5.58 24.70 2.09
CA LEU A 113 5.78 23.38 1.47
C LEU A 113 5.71 23.46 -0.06
N GLN A 114 4.73 24.19 -0.61
CA GLN A 114 4.63 24.38 -2.06
C GLN A 114 5.88 25.11 -2.58
N SER A 115 6.31 26.17 -1.92
CA SER A 115 7.51 26.92 -2.32
C SER A 115 8.76 26.04 -2.30
N ALA A 116 8.89 25.13 -1.32
CA ALA A 116 10.01 24.19 -1.25
C ALA A 116 9.95 23.17 -2.40
N LEU A 117 8.78 22.66 -2.75
CA LEU A 117 8.58 21.76 -3.90
C LEU A 117 8.95 22.45 -5.21
N ASP A 118 8.52 23.69 -5.40
CA ASP A 118 8.81 24.49 -6.59
C ASP A 118 10.31 24.80 -6.70
N ALA A 119 10.99 25.04 -5.59
CA ALA A 119 12.44 25.22 -5.56
C ALA A 119 13.19 23.97 -5.97
N VAL A 120 12.75 22.76 -5.54
CA VAL A 120 13.32 21.49 -6.00
C VAL A 120 13.10 21.33 -7.50
N LYS A 121 11.92 21.67 -8.00
CA LYS A 121 11.61 21.65 -9.44
C LYS A 121 12.52 22.57 -10.23
N ALA A 122 12.65 23.83 -9.78
CA ALA A 122 13.50 24.83 -10.44
C ALA A 122 14.98 24.43 -10.47
N ALA A 123 15.42 23.66 -9.47
CA ALA A 123 16.78 23.12 -9.40
C ALA A 123 17.01 21.85 -10.28
N GLY A 124 16.05 21.50 -11.14
CA GLY A 124 16.14 20.35 -12.05
C GLY A 124 15.52 19.06 -11.51
N GLY A 125 14.65 19.15 -10.50
CA GLY A 125 14.00 18.01 -9.87
C GLY A 125 14.82 17.40 -8.73
N GLY A 126 14.33 16.30 -8.17
CA GLY A 126 14.93 15.62 -7.03
C GLY A 126 13.93 15.32 -5.93
N THR A 127 14.40 15.13 -4.71
CA THR A 127 13.58 14.81 -3.56
C THR A 127 13.50 15.98 -2.60
N LEU A 128 12.28 16.36 -2.21
CA LEU A 128 12.04 17.19 -1.02
C LEU A 128 11.82 16.24 0.17
N TYR A 129 12.72 16.27 1.13
CA TYR A 129 12.62 15.43 2.33
C TYR A 129 12.02 16.21 3.48
N LEU A 130 10.90 15.72 4.01
CA LEU A 130 10.26 16.19 5.24
C LEU A 130 10.81 15.40 6.42
N PRO A 131 11.58 16.01 7.33
CA PRO A 131 11.99 15.36 8.57
C PRO A 131 10.81 14.85 9.39
N ALA A 132 11.09 13.90 10.27
CA ALA A 132 10.10 13.39 11.22
C ALA A 132 9.43 14.52 12.00
N GLY A 133 8.13 14.43 12.16
CA GLY A 133 7.28 15.41 12.83
C GLY A 133 5.93 15.55 12.15
N ARG A 134 5.09 16.40 12.72
CA ARG A 134 3.72 16.63 12.28
C ARG A 134 3.61 17.99 11.63
N TYR A 135 3.08 18.03 10.42
CA TYR A 135 2.94 19.22 9.58
C TYR A 135 1.46 19.51 9.35
N LEU A 136 1.04 20.76 9.54
CA LEU A 136 -0.33 21.18 9.22
C LEU A 136 -0.35 21.73 7.78
N VAL A 137 -1.16 21.08 6.93
CA VAL A 137 -1.34 21.44 5.52
C VAL A 137 -2.83 21.60 5.25
N ASN A 138 -3.32 22.82 5.19
CA ASN A 138 -4.75 23.12 5.05
C ASN A 138 -5.16 23.56 3.65
N ASN A 139 -4.19 23.76 2.75
CA ASN A 139 -4.46 24.13 1.38
C ASN A 139 -3.87 23.07 0.42
N PRO A 140 -4.51 22.86 -0.73
CA PRO A 140 -4.00 21.93 -1.73
C PRO A 140 -2.56 22.25 -2.14
N ILE A 141 -1.75 21.22 -2.22
CA ILE A 141 -0.37 21.28 -2.73
C ILE A 141 -0.23 20.43 -3.98
N LYS A 142 0.69 20.80 -4.83
CA LYS A 142 1.01 20.10 -6.06
C LYS A 142 2.46 19.66 -6.03
N VAL A 143 2.72 18.37 -6.15
CA VAL A 143 4.07 17.83 -6.32
C VAL A 143 4.43 17.91 -7.80
N PRO A 144 5.39 18.76 -8.18
CA PRO A 144 5.70 19.01 -9.59
C PRO A 144 6.35 17.79 -10.26
N SER A 145 6.24 17.75 -11.58
CA SER A 145 6.88 16.70 -12.39
C SER A 145 8.39 16.61 -12.12
N GLY A 146 8.87 15.39 -11.92
CA GLY A 146 10.28 15.10 -11.62
C GLY A 146 10.69 15.36 -10.17
N VAL A 147 9.72 15.60 -9.30
CA VAL A 147 9.94 15.81 -7.85
C VAL A 147 9.33 14.68 -7.04
N GLU A 148 10.06 14.20 -6.06
CA GLU A 148 9.57 13.29 -5.02
C GLU A 148 9.38 14.07 -3.72
N LEU A 149 8.20 13.97 -3.11
CA LEU A 149 7.97 14.37 -1.73
C LEU A 149 8.19 13.15 -0.84
N ARG A 150 9.18 13.20 0.05
CA ARG A 150 9.55 12.07 0.90
C ARG A 150 9.49 12.43 2.37
N GLY A 151 8.81 11.60 3.14
CA GLY A 151 8.79 11.67 4.60
C GLY A 151 9.83 10.76 5.25
N SER A 152 9.92 10.84 6.58
CA SER A 152 10.58 9.87 7.43
C SER A 152 9.59 8.76 7.75
N TRP A 153 9.99 7.52 7.50
CA TRP A 153 9.18 6.37 7.86
C TRP A 153 9.42 5.96 9.32
N ASP A 154 8.37 5.48 9.98
CA ASP A 154 8.46 4.81 11.26
C ASP A 154 7.43 3.67 11.33
N VAL A 155 7.61 2.76 12.27
CA VAL A 155 6.69 1.64 12.46
C VAL A 155 5.30 2.18 12.82
N GLN A 156 4.29 1.78 12.08
CA GLN A 156 2.91 2.14 12.36
C GLN A 156 2.47 1.50 13.68
N HIS A 157 2.03 2.35 14.60
CA HIS A 157 1.44 1.95 15.86
C HIS A 157 0.05 2.57 15.99
N HIS A 158 -0.83 2.01 16.80
CA HIS A 158 -2.15 2.58 17.08
C HIS A 158 -2.09 3.97 17.74
N THR A 159 -0.95 4.34 18.29
CA THR A 159 -0.60 5.72 18.69
C THR A 159 0.22 6.38 17.58
N GLN A 160 0.43 7.69 17.66
CA GLN A 160 1.18 8.43 16.66
C GLN A 160 2.62 7.91 16.53
N SER A 161 3.05 7.62 15.32
CA SER A 161 4.40 7.21 15.02
C SER A 161 5.39 8.37 15.09
N GLY A 162 6.67 8.06 15.26
CA GLY A 162 7.76 9.04 15.22
C GLY A 162 8.15 9.52 13.82
N GLY A 163 7.44 9.09 12.76
CA GLY A 163 7.71 9.45 11.38
C GLY A 163 7.17 10.82 10.98
N THR A 164 7.06 11.05 9.68
CA THR A 164 6.44 12.24 9.11
C THR A 164 4.94 12.04 8.97
N ALA A 165 4.14 12.96 9.50
CA ALA A 165 2.69 12.95 9.38
C ALA A 165 2.17 14.31 8.89
N ILE A 166 1.25 14.28 7.94
CA ILE A 166 0.53 15.46 7.46
C ILE A 166 -0.83 15.49 8.12
N PHE A 167 -1.12 16.57 8.81
CA PHE A 167 -2.42 16.88 9.39
C PHE A 167 -3.11 17.93 8.53
N THR A 168 -4.41 17.83 8.44
CA THR A 168 -5.19 18.78 7.65
C THR A 168 -6.56 19.02 8.28
N ASN A 169 -7.05 20.23 8.14
CA ASN A 169 -8.47 20.58 8.30
C ASN A 169 -9.11 20.89 6.92
N TYR A 170 -8.42 20.52 5.84
CA TYR A 170 -8.93 20.73 4.49
C TYR A 170 -10.21 19.93 4.29
N ASP A 171 -11.27 20.64 3.96
CA ASP A 171 -12.54 20.05 3.59
C ASP A 171 -12.59 19.93 2.06
N GLY A 172 -12.43 18.70 1.58
CA GLY A 172 -12.44 18.40 0.14
C GLY A 172 -13.81 18.43 -0.51
N GLY A 173 -14.87 18.83 0.19
CA GLY A 173 -16.24 18.87 -0.30
C GLY A 173 -17.20 17.89 0.38
N ASN A 174 -18.37 17.64 -0.21
CA ASN A 174 -19.40 16.78 0.35
C ASN A 174 -19.07 15.29 0.20
N ALA A 175 -19.39 14.51 1.23
CA ALA A 175 -19.33 13.05 1.15
C ALA A 175 -20.27 12.55 0.02
N GLY A 176 -19.69 11.92 -0.98
CA GLY A 176 -20.43 11.41 -2.16
C GLY A 176 -20.10 12.10 -3.47
N GLU A 177 -19.35 13.20 -3.43
CA GLU A 177 -18.84 13.87 -4.63
C GLU A 177 -17.30 13.83 -4.65
N SER A 178 -16.72 13.76 -5.86
CA SER A 178 -15.27 13.90 -6.02
C SER A 178 -14.88 15.34 -5.73
N GLY A 179 -14.35 15.60 -4.54
CA GLY A 179 -13.76 16.88 -4.19
C GLY A 179 -12.34 17.05 -4.73
N PRO A 180 -11.80 18.28 -4.70
CA PRO A 180 -10.41 18.54 -5.03
C PRO A 180 -9.49 17.82 -4.03
N SER A 181 -8.42 17.19 -4.52
CA SER A 181 -7.44 16.49 -3.68
C SER A 181 -6.55 17.46 -2.93
N LEU A 182 -6.22 17.13 -1.67
CA LEU A 182 -5.25 17.89 -0.88
C LEU A 182 -3.85 17.85 -1.50
N ILE A 183 -3.45 16.69 -2.04
CA ILE A 183 -2.16 16.50 -2.67
C ILE A 183 -2.39 16.03 -4.11
N GLN A 184 -1.86 16.81 -5.06
CA GLN A 184 -1.91 16.49 -6.49
C GLN A 184 -0.51 16.13 -6.97
N LEU A 185 -0.41 15.05 -7.75
CA LEU A 185 0.83 14.63 -8.37
C LEU A 185 0.80 14.99 -9.87
N GLU A 186 1.82 15.69 -10.34
CA GLU A 186 2.04 15.83 -11.78
C GLU A 186 2.65 14.56 -12.37
N ALA A 187 2.74 14.48 -13.69
CA ALA A 187 3.39 13.37 -14.37
C ALA A 187 4.84 13.20 -13.84
N HIS A 188 5.24 11.95 -13.57
CA HIS A 188 6.58 11.64 -13.02
C HIS A 188 6.88 12.24 -11.63
N ALA A 189 5.88 12.68 -10.90
CA ALA A 189 6.00 13.05 -9.49
C ALA A 189 5.78 11.83 -8.59
N GLY A 190 6.26 11.88 -7.35
CA GLY A 190 6.12 10.78 -6.40
C GLY A 190 5.93 11.24 -4.95
N ILE A 191 5.38 10.35 -4.14
CA ILE A 191 5.33 10.47 -2.66
C ILE A 191 5.86 9.17 -2.07
N ARG A 192 6.70 9.32 -1.04
CA ARG A 192 7.23 8.16 -0.31
C ARG A 192 7.42 8.46 1.18
#